data_1c40aa25348656971ebe0f4a102e1392
#
_entry.id   1c40aa25348656971ebe0f4a102e1392
#
_cell.length_a   1.000
_cell.length_b   1.000
_cell.length_c   1.000
_cell.angle_alpha   90.00
_cell.angle_beta   90.00
_cell.angle_gamma   90.00
#
_symmetry.space_group_name_H-M   'P 1'
#
loop_
_entity.id
_entity.type
_entity.pdbx_description
1 polymer ?
#
loop_
_entity_poly.entity_id
_entity_poly.type
_entity_poly.pdbx_seq_one_letter_code
_entity_poly.pdbx_strand_id
1 'polypeptide(L)'
;GLSVETKSDLIVRDIDYLQRISANHSAIIKLTITTADDDLAQRIEPGAPSSSRRLQALGELRQAGLYAGVLMMPILPWVNDAPEAICRLVQLAHEQDAQFIYPMWGLTLRDRQRWYFYEQLDRLFPGLRQKYQAYFGSQYVCISPKSSALQALFEEQCRRWQIRWKMADIIAGYRRSPGTRQLELF
;
A
#
# COMPACT_ATOMS: atom_id res chain seq x y z
N GLY A 1 16.96 12.17 -3.84
CA GLY A 1 15.52 11.87 -3.87
C GLY A 1 14.98 11.46 -2.51
N LEU A 2 13.69 11.53 -2.36
CA LEU A 2 12.98 11.16 -1.14
C LEU A 2 11.97 10.03 -1.45
N SER A 3 11.93 9.03 -0.58
CA SER A 3 10.91 7.96 -0.59
C SER A 3 10.34 7.82 0.82
N VAL A 4 9.08 8.17 0.99
CA VAL A 4 8.37 8.03 2.28
C VAL A 4 7.37 6.89 2.18
N GLU A 5 7.31 6.07 3.22
CA GLU A 5 6.32 5.02 3.40
C GLU A 5 5.73 5.11 4.80
N THR A 6 4.41 5.22 4.91
CA THR A 6 3.75 5.41 6.19
C THR A 6 2.34 4.84 6.21
N LYS A 7 1.86 4.50 7.43
CA LYS A 7 0.46 4.26 7.74
C LYS A 7 -0.21 5.47 8.41
N SER A 8 0.55 6.55 8.67
CA SER A 8 0.06 7.72 9.40
C SER A 8 -0.51 8.77 8.45
N ASP A 9 -1.66 9.31 8.79
CA ASP A 9 -2.27 10.48 8.17
C ASP A 9 -1.53 11.78 8.53
N LEU A 10 -0.68 11.77 9.55
CA LEU A 10 0.13 12.94 9.95
C LEU A 10 1.12 13.40 8.88
N ILE A 11 1.34 12.62 7.83
CA ILE A 11 2.19 13.01 6.70
C ILE A 11 1.74 14.32 6.04
N VAL A 12 0.45 14.67 6.13
CA VAL A 12 -0.10 15.91 5.57
C VAL A 12 0.46 17.16 6.25
N ARG A 13 0.88 17.05 7.51
CA ARG A 13 1.54 18.13 8.23
C ARG A 13 2.83 18.60 7.55
N ASP A 14 3.48 17.71 6.84
CA ASP A 14 4.80 17.92 6.26
C ASP A 14 4.74 18.30 4.76
N ILE A 15 3.54 18.61 4.22
CA ILE A 15 3.30 18.93 2.80
C ILE A 15 4.25 20.01 2.29
N ASP A 16 4.44 21.10 3.02
CA ASP A 16 5.32 22.19 2.58
C ASP A 16 6.76 21.75 2.38
N TYR A 17 7.27 20.89 3.26
CA TYR A 17 8.61 20.30 3.11
C TYR A 17 8.69 19.34 1.92
N LEU A 18 7.67 18.51 1.76
CA LEU A 18 7.57 17.54 0.67
C LEU A 18 7.50 18.26 -0.69
N GLN A 19 6.74 19.35 -0.79
CA GLN A 19 6.68 20.19 -1.99
C GLN A 19 8.03 20.82 -2.32
N ARG A 20 8.75 21.39 -1.35
CA ARG A 20 10.09 21.96 -1.57
C ARG A 20 11.08 20.92 -2.03
N ILE A 21 11.02 19.69 -1.48
CA ILE A 21 11.87 18.58 -1.94
C ILE A 21 11.46 18.16 -3.36
N SER A 22 10.16 17.97 -3.59
CA SER A 22 9.64 17.55 -4.90
C SER A 22 9.89 18.58 -6.00
N ALA A 23 10.03 19.87 -5.67
CA ALA A 23 10.37 20.92 -6.64
C ALA A 23 11.76 20.71 -7.25
N ASN A 24 12.72 20.19 -6.47
CA ASN A 24 14.13 20.09 -6.86
C ASN A 24 14.62 18.65 -7.06
N HIS A 25 13.92 17.68 -6.48
CA HIS A 25 14.35 16.28 -6.45
C HIS A 25 13.19 15.31 -6.73
N SER A 26 13.53 14.08 -7.11
CA SER A 26 12.54 12.99 -7.17
C SER A 26 11.97 12.72 -5.78
N ALA A 27 10.65 12.70 -5.65
CA ALA A 27 9.96 12.38 -4.40
C ALA A 27 8.77 11.45 -4.66
N ILE A 28 8.61 10.44 -3.81
CA ILE A 28 7.48 9.51 -3.85
C ILE A 28 6.94 9.30 -2.43
N ILE A 29 5.63 9.48 -2.26
CA ILE A 29 4.94 9.26 -1.00
C ILE A 29 4.02 8.05 -1.14
N LYS A 30 4.14 7.11 -0.21
CA LYS A 30 3.43 5.84 -0.22
C LYS A 30 2.64 5.68 1.07
N LEU A 31 1.31 5.64 0.96
CA LEU A 31 0.45 5.32 2.10
C LEU A 31 0.10 3.83 2.05
N THR A 32 0.40 3.13 3.12
CA THR A 32 0.01 1.72 3.25
C THR A 32 -1.47 1.65 3.61
N ILE A 33 -2.28 1.06 2.72
CA ILE A 33 -3.71 0.83 2.93
C ILE A 33 -4.03 -0.58 2.44
N THR A 34 -4.47 -1.45 3.35
CA THR A 34 -4.62 -2.88 3.10
C THR A 34 -6.06 -3.33 2.88
N THR A 35 -7.02 -2.48 3.22
CA THR A 35 -8.45 -2.70 3.05
C THR A 35 -9.17 -1.37 2.97
N ALA A 36 -10.36 -1.37 2.36
CA ALA A 36 -11.26 -0.21 2.33
C ALA A 36 -12.23 -0.19 3.54
N ASP A 37 -12.24 -1.26 4.32
CA ASP A 37 -13.10 -1.45 5.49
C ASP A 37 -12.38 -0.95 6.74
N ASP A 38 -12.88 0.12 7.35
CA ASP A 38 -12.29 0.74 8.54
C ASP A 38 -12.35 -0.17 9.78
N ASP A 39 -13.42 -0.94 9.94
CA ASP A 39 -13.55 -1.88 11.07
C ASP A 39 -12.53 -3.01 10.94
N LEU A 40 -12.36 -3.55 9.75
CA LEU A 40 -11.32 -4.55 9.50
C LEU A 40 -9.93 -3.95 9.68
N ALA A 41 -9.69 -2.73 9.16
CA ALA A 41 -8.41 -2.03 9.33
C ALA A 41 -8.07 -1.86 10.81
N GLN A 42 -9.01 -1.42 11.63
CA GLN A 42 -8.81 -1.26 13.08
C GLN A 42 -8.51 -2.58 13.80
N ARG A 43 -9.08 -3.68 13.32
CA ARG A 43 -8.84 -5.02 13.89
C ARG A 43 -7.45 -5.55 13.57
N ILE A 44 -6.98 -5.37 12.32
CA ILE A 44 -5.69 -5.92 11.86
C ILE A 44 -4.50 -4.97 12.07
N GLU A 45 -4.76 -3.67 12.22
CA GLU A 45 -3.76 -2.61 12.42
C GLU A 45 -4.15 -1.70 13.59
N PRO A 46 -4.30 -2.23 14.82
CA PRO A 46 -4.72 -1.44 15.97
C PRO A 46 -3.72 -0.32 16.24
N GLY A 47 -4.22 0.88 16.45
CA GLY A 47 -3.41 2.08 16.69
C GLY A 47 -2.95 2.83 15.44
N ALA A 48 -3.19 2.30 14.24
CA ALA A 48 -3.05 3.06 13.00
C ALA A 48 -4.33 3.86 12.70
N PRO A 49 -4.26 5.00 12.00
CA PRO A 49 -5.44 5.70 11.50
C PRO A 49 -6.29 4.79 10.61
N SER A 50 -7.61 5.05 10.54
CA SER A 50 -8.51 4.28 9.68
C SER A 50 -8.10 4.37 8.19
N SER A 51 -8.57 3.44 7.38
CA SER A 51 -8.32 3.46 5.94
C SER A 51 -8.91 4.70 5.28
N SER A 52 -10.09 5.14 5.71
CA SER A 52 -10.73 6.37 5.23
C SER A 52 -9.89 7.62 5.52
N ARG A 53 -9.29 7.75 6.71
CA ARG A 53 -8.38 8.85 7.04
C ARG A 53 -7.10 8.82 6.21
N ARG A 54 -6.54 7.62 5.98
CA ARG A 54 -5.35 7.48 5.12
C ARG A 54 -5.66 7.81 3.66
N LEU A 55 -6.84 7.44 3.16
CA LEU A 55 -7.32 7.84 1.83
C LEU A 55 -7.52 9.35 1.72
N GLN A 56 -8.11 9.98 2.73
CA GLN A 56 -8.22 11.44 2.77
C GLN A 56 -6.83 12.11 2.73
N ALA A 57 -5.89 11.64 3.54
CA ALA A 57 -4.51 12.15 3.52
C ALA A 57 -3.85 11.99 2.14
N LEU A 58 -4.13 10.88 1.44
CA LEU A 58 -3.69 10.70 0.05
C LEU A 58 -4.24 11.81 -0.86
N GLY A 59 -5.52 12.12 -0.76
CA GLY A 59 -6.16 13.18 -1.52
C GLY A 59 -5.53 14.56 -1.26
N GLU A 60 -5.25 14.88 -0.01
CA GLU A 60 -4.58 16.14 0.39
C GLU A 60 -3.16 16.24 -0.21
N LEU A 61 -2.38 15.15 -0.17
CA LEU A 61 -1.07 15.09 -0.81
C LEU A 61 -1.17 15.27 -2.33
N ARG A 62 -2.18 14.69 -2.95
CA ARG A 62 -2.43 14.83 -4.39
C ARG A 62 -2.86 16.25 -4.79
N GLN A 63 -3.74 16.86 -4.02
CA GLN A 63 -4.13 18.27 -4.21
C GLN A 63 -2.93 19.22 -4.08
N ALA A 64 -1.98 18.88 -3.22
CA ALA A 64 -0.71 19.61 -3.08
C ALA A 64 0.28 19.35 -4.24
N GLY A 65 -0.09 18.57 -5.27
CA GLY A 65 0.74 18.27 -6.43
C GLY A 65 1.86 17.24 -6.20
N LEU A 66 1.82 16.52 -5.08
CA LEU A 66 2.83 15.53 -4.74
C LEU A 66 2.56 14.19 -5.46
N TYR A 67 3.61 13.47 -5.84
CA TYR A 67 3.49 12.12 -6.40
C TYR A 67 3.25 11.12 -5.28
N ALA A 68 1.99 10.77 -5.08
CA ALA A 68 1.54 9.90 -3.99
C ALA A 68 0.65 8.76 -4.50
N GLY A 69 0.67 7.64 -3.77
CA GLY A 69 -0.11 6.45 -4.09
C GLY A 69 -0.19 5.47 -2.93
N VAL A 70 -0.76 4.31 -3.20
CA VAL A 70 -1.07 3.28 -2.21
C VAL A 70 -0.12 2.10 -2.30
N LEU A 71 0.39 1.67 -1.14
CA LEU A 71 0.92 0.33 -0.95
C LEU A 71 -0.20 -0.57 -0.42
N MET A 72 -0.74 -1.42 -1.27
CA MET A 72 -1.78 -2.38 -0.92
C MET A 72 -1.12 -3.67 -0.40
N MET A 73 -0.50 -3.56 0.78
CA MET A 73 0.28 -4.65 1.39
C MET A 73 0.35 -4.55 2.92
N PRO A 74 0.31 -5.69 3.62
CA PRO A 74 0.08 -7.04 3.09
C PRO A 74 -1.39 -7.32 2.78
N ILE A 75 -1.66 -8.19 1.78
CA ILE A 75 -2.96 -8.83 1.62
C ILE A 75 -2.92 -10.16 2.35
N LEU A 76 -3.71 -10.24 3.43
CA LEU A 76 -3.77 -11.41 4.31
C LEU A 76 -4.72 -12.47 3.72
N PRO A 77 -4.22 -13.68 3.35
CA PRO A 77 -5.08 -14.75 2.87
C PRO A 77 -6.30 -14.99 3.77
N TRP A 78 -7.49 -15.09 3.17
CA TRP A 78 -8.79 -15.31 3.83
C TRP A 78 -9.24 -14.22 4.83
N VAL A 79 -8.53 -13.08 4.89
CA VAL A 79 -8.91 -11.94 5.75
C VAL A 79 -9.35 -10.74 4.92
N ASN A 80 -8.45 -10.20 4.08
CA ASN A 80 -8.73 -9.05 3.22
C ASN A 80 -8.47 -9.35 1.72
N ASP A 81 -8.45 -10.62 1.32
CA ASP A 81 -8.23 -11.09 -0.05
C ASP A 81 -9.54 -11.39 -0.81
N ALA A 82 -10.63 -10.67 -0.48
CA ALA A 82 -11.87 -10.75 -1.24
C ALA A 82 -11.78 -9.90 -2.51
N PRO A 83 -12.22 -10.38 -3.69
CA PRO A 83 -12.20 -9.64 -4.94
C PRO A 83 -12.89 -8.27 -4.84
N GLU A 84 -14.04 -8.22 -4.18
CA GLU A 84 -14.85 -7.00 -4.00
C GLU A 84 -14.11 -5.96 -3.15
N ALA A 85 -13.38 -6.41 -2.12
CA ALA A 85 -12.58 -5.53 -1.26
C ALA A 85 -11.42 -4.90 -2.04
N ILE A 86 -10.77 -5.66 -2.93
CA ILE A 86 -9.71 -5.17 -3.82
C ILE A 86 -10.27 -4.12 -4.79
N CYS A 87 -11.39 -4.42 -5.47
CA CYS A 87 -12.04 -3.47 -6.38
C CYS A 87 -12.41 -2.17 -5.66
N ARG A 88 -13.01 -2.29 -4.46
CA ARG A 88 -13.42 -1.12 -3.67
C ARG A 88 -12.22 -0.25 -3.27
N LEU A 89 -11.11 -0.86 -2.86
CA LEU A 89 -9.91 -0.10 -2.49
C LEU A 89 -9.30 0.62 -3.71
N VAL A 90 -9.25 -0.04 -4.88
CA VAL A 90 -8.77 0.59 -6.12
C VAL A 90 -9.66 1.77 -6.52
N GLN A 91 -10.99 1.62 -6.42
CA GLN A 91 -11.95 2.69 -6.69
C GLN A 91 -11.73 3.88 -5.75
N LEU A 92 -11.64 3.65 -4.43
CA LEU A 92 -11.43 4.72 -3.45
C LEU A 92 -10.07 5.41 -3.65
N ALA A 93 -9.04 4.67 -4.01
CA ALA A 93 -7.74 5.26 -4.34
C ALA A 93 -7.83 6.15 -5.59
N HIS A 94 -8.61 5.74 -6.62
CA HIS A 94 -8.89 6.57 -7.79
C HIS A 94 -9.64 7.85 -7.41
N GLU A 95 -10.67 7.76 -6.56
CA GLU A 95 -11.43 8.93 -6.07
C GLU A 95 -10.53 9.95 -5.34
N GLN A 96 -9.38 9.53 -4.83
CA GLN A 96 -8.35 10.39 -4.22
C GLN A 96 -7.19 10.72 -5.18
N ASP A 97 -7.35 10.52 -6.47
CA ASP A 97 -6.33 10.78 -7.50
C ASP A 97 -4.99 10.05 -7.28
N ALA A 98 -5.02 8.84 -6.74
CA ALA A 98 -3.82 8.04 -6.54
C ALA A 98 -3.04 7.87 -7.85
N GLN A 99 -1.74 8.18 -7.85
CA GLN A 99 -0.91 8.05 -9.04
C GLN A 99 -0.49 6.60 -9.32
N PHE A 100 -0.49 5.78 -8.27
CA PHE A 100 -0.15 4.38 -8.37
C PHE A 100 -0.75 3.57 -7.22
N ILE A 101 -0.90 2.26 -7.44
CA ILE A 101 -1.14 1.26 -6.40
C ILE A 101 -0.15 0.12 -6.62
N TYR A 102 0.55 -0.29 -5.57
CA TYR A 102 1.47 -1.41 -5.62
C TYR A 102 1.03 -2.50 -4.63
N PRO A 103 0.58 -3.68 -5.12
CA PRO A 103 0.06 -4.74 -4.28
C PRO A 103 1.14 -5.75 -3.86
N MET A 104 0.91 -6.42 -2.73
CA MET A 104 1.56 -7.68 -2.36
C MET A 104 0.49 -8.67 -1.91
N TRP A 105 0.29 -9.73 -2.68
CA TRP A 105 -0.77 -10.72 -2.50
C TRP A 105 -0.47 -11.74 -1.41
N GLY A 106 0.03 -11.31 -0.30
CA GLY A 106 0.41 -12.17 0.81
C GLY A 106 1.17 -11.41 1.88
N LEU A 107 1.77 -12.17 2.78
CA LEU A 107 2.58 -11.65 3.87
C LEU A 107 3.84 -12.48 4.07
N THR A 108 4.81 -11.94 4.81
CA THR A 108 5.99 -12.69 5.27
C THR A 108 5.89 -12.98 6.76
N LEU A 109 6.20 -14.21 7.15
CA LEU A 109 6.15 -14.66 8.54
C LEU A 109 7.53 -15.16 8.99
N ARG A 110 8.28 -14.33 9.70
CA ARG A 110 9.49 -14.74 10.42
C ARG A 110 9.10 -15.48 11.70
N ASP A 111 9.97 -16.30 12.25
CA ASP A 111 9.66 -17.19 13.38
C ASP A 111 8.93 -16.50 14.54
N ARG A 112 9.48 -15.42 15.09
CA ARG A 112 8.84 -14.69 16.20
C ARG A 112 7.55 -13.99 15.78
N GLN A 113 7.50 -13.45 14.54
CA GLN A 113 6.31 -12.81 13.99
C GLN A 113 5.21 -13.84 13.72
N ARG A 114 5.56 -15.06 13.28
CA ARG A 114 4.62 -16.14 13.03
C ARG A 114 3.84 -16.50 14.29
N TRP A 115 4.54 -16.65 15.42
CA TRP A 115 3.89 -16.96 16.69
C TRP A 115 2.87 -15.88 17.08
N TYR A 116 3.29 -14.61 17.10
CA TYR A 116 2.42 -13.49 17.37
C TYR A 116 1.23 -13.39 16.39
N PHE A 117 1.49 -13.58 15.08
CA PHE A 117 0.45 -13.56 14.07
C PHE A 117 -0.61 -14.66 14.30
N TYR A 118 -0.18 -15.86 14.64
CA TYR A 118 -1.10 -16.95 14.95
C TYR A 118 -1.93 -16.71 16.21
N GLU A 119 -1.37 -16.09 17.24
CA GLU A 119 -2.14 -15.68 18.41
C GLU A 119 -3.21 -14.63 18.05
N GLN A 120 -2.86 -13.66 17.20
CA GLN A 120 -3.82 -12.68 16.73
C GLN A 120 -4.91 -13.32 15.85
N LEU A 121 -4.57 -14.30 15.00
CA LEU A 121 -5.57 -15.06 14.24
C LEU A 121 -6.55 -15.79 15.15
N ASP A 122 -6.08 -16.47 16.17
CA ASP A 122 -6.96 -17.18 17.13
C ASP A 122 -7.93 -16.22 17.80
N ARG A 123 -7.46 -15.01 18.15
CA ARG A 123 -8.27 -13.99 18.83
C ARG A 123 -9.27 -13.30 17.89
N LEU A 124 -8.86 -12.96 16.67
CA LEU A 124 -9.64 -12.09 15.77
C LEU A 124 -10.41 -12.86 14.72
N PHE A 125 -9.93 -14.04 14.31
CA PHE A 125 -10.47 -14.85 13.22
C PHE A 125 -10.41 -16.33 13.58
N PRO A 126 -11.25 -16.80 14.50
CA PRO A 126 -11.24 -18.19 14.97
C PRO A 126 -11.26 -19.19 13.83
N GLY A 127 -10.39 -20.21 13.92
CA GLY A 127 -10.25 -21.25 12.89
C GLY A 127 -9.25 -20.93 11.77
N LEU A 128 -8.84 -19.67 11.59
CA LEU A 128 -7.88 -19.33 10.53
C LEU A 128 -6.46 -19.82 10.82
N ARG A 129 -6.04 -19.90 12.06
CA ARG A 129 -4.70 -20.43 12.41
C ARG A 129 -4.49 -21.83 11.87
N GLN A 130 -5.46 -22.74 12.09
CA GLN A 130 -5.38 -24.12 11.59
C GLN A 130 -5.31 -24.15 10.06
N LYS A 131 -6.08 -23.27 9.41
CA LYS A 131 -6.06 -23.15 7.95
C LYS A 131 -4.71 -22.64 7.44
N TYR A 132 -4.11 -21.63 8.09
CA TYR A 132 -2.77 -21.14 7.77
C TYR A 132 -1.71 -22.20 7.96
N GLN A 133 -1.75 -22.95 9.07
CA GLN A 133 -0.81 -24.03 9.36
C GLN A 133 -0.91 -25.18 8.36
N ALA A 134 -2.14 -25.59 8.01
CA ALA A 134 -2.36 -26.65 7.03
C ALA A 134 -1.91 -26.26 5.62
N TYR A 135 -2.12 -25.00 5.23
CA TYR A 135 -1.82 -24.54 3.87
C TYR A 135 -0.37 -24.09 3.68
N PHE A 136 0.18 -23.32 4.61
CA PHE A 136 1.51 -22.70 4.48
C PHE A 136 2.60 -23.42 5.27
N GLY A 137 2.26 -24.22 6.28
CA GLY A 137 3.24 -24.88 7.14
C GLY A 137 4.25 -23.90 7.73
N SER A 138 5.53 -24.11 7.43
CA SER A 138 6.65 -23.26 7.85
C SER A 138 7.11 -22.25 6.80
N GLN A 139 6.39 -22.08 5.68
CA GLN A 139 6.78 -21.18 4.61
C GLN A 139 6.95 -19.75 5.11
N TYR A 140 8.06 -19.10 4.70
CA TYR A 140 8.33 -17.72 5.04
C TYR A 140 7.37 -16.75 4.34
N VAL A 141 7.08 -16.97 3.06
CA VAL A 141 6.17 -16.17 2.24
C VAL A 141 4.83 -16.89 2.11
N CYS A 142 3.76 -16.27 2.59
CA CYS A 142 2.41 -16.81 2.57
C CYS A 142 1.57 -16.03 1.56
N ILE A 143 1.57 -16.49 0.31
CA ILE A 143 0.81 -15.87 -0.80
C ILE A 143 -0.63 -16.35 -0.79
N SER A 144 -1.59 -15.45 -1.02
CA SER A 144 -3.00 -15.84 -1.14
C SER A 144 -3.20 -16.90 -2.24
N PRO A 145 -3.95 -17.97 -1.96
CA PRO A 145 -4.34 -18.95 -2.99
C PRO A 145 -5.07 -18.33 -4.18
N LYS A 146 -5.65 -17.15 -3.98
CA LYS A 146 -6.37 -16.39 -5.01
C LYS A 146 -5.47 -15.40 -5.77
N SER A 147 -4.16 -15.33 -5.46
CA SER A 147 -3.27 -14.28 -5.93
C SER A 147 -3.32 -14.03 -7.44
N SER A 148 -3.34 -15.09 -8.26
CA SER A 148 -3.39 -14.95 -9.72
C SER A 148 -4.70 -14.30 -10.21
N ALA A 149 -5.83 -14.72 -9.65
CA ALA A 149 -7.14 -14.14 -9.98
C ALA A 149 -7.25 -12.68 -9.48
N LEU A 150 -6.74 -12.42 -8.27
CA LEU A 150 -6.71 -11.07 -7.70
C LEU A 150 -5.80 -10.13 -8.49
N GLN A 151 -4.65 -10.61 -8.96
CA GLN A 151 -3.74 -9.85 -9.82
C GLN A 151 -4.43 -9.47 -11.14
N ALA A 152 -5.09 -10.42 -11.81
CA ALA A 152 -5.78 -10.14 -13.07
C ALA A 152 -6.91 -9.12 -12.89
N LEU A 153 -7.74 -9.28 -11.85
CA LEU A 153 -8.81 -8.36 -11.50
C LEU A 153 -8.26 -6.96 -11.15
N PHE A 154 -7.24 -6.90 -10.32
CA PHE A 154 -6.58 -5.66 -9.93
C PHE A 154 -6.02 -4.90 -11.15
N GLU A 155 -5.34 -5.61 -12.06
CA GLU A 155 -4.80 -4.99 -13.28
C GLU A 155 -5.90 -4.45 -14.19
N GLU A 156 -7.03 -5.15 -14.29
CA GLU A 156 -8.20 -4.69 -15.02
C GLU A 156 -8.74 -3.38 -14.41
N GLN A 157 -8.92 -3.35 -13.08
CA GLN A 157 -9.38 -2.14 -12.39
C GLN A 157 -8.38 -0.98 -12.54
N CYS A 158 -7.08 -1.23 -12.41
CA CYS A 158 -6.05 -0.20 -12.61
C CYS A 158 -6.05 0.33 -14.06
N ARG A 159 -6.23 -0.52 -15.06
CA ARG A 159 -6.40 -0.07 -16.47
C ARG A 159 -7.64 0.79 -16.64
N ARG A 160 -8.78 0.36 -16.07
CA ARG A 160 -10.04 1.11 -16.12
C ARG A 160 -9.90 2.52 -15.56
N TRP A 161 -9.20 2.66 -14.45
CA TRP A 161 -9.03 3.91 -13.71
C TRP A 161 -7.72 4.64 -14.04
N GLN A 162 -6.91 4.14 -14.99
CA GLN A 162 -5.64 4.72 -15.42
C GLN A 162 -4.61 4.90 -14.28
N ILE A 163 -4.65 4.03 -13.27
CA ILE A 163 -3.72 4.00 -12.15
C ILE A 163 -2.49 3.16 -12.53
N ARG A 164 -1.28 3.65 -12.22
CA ARG A 164 -0.04 2.90 -12.44
C ARG A 164 0.10 1.78 -11.41
N TRP A 165 0.55 0.61 -11.85
CA TRP A 165 0.84 -0.52 -10.94
C TRP A 165 2.16 -1.23 -11.24
N LYS A 166 2.68 -1.08 -12.45
CA LYS A 166 3.98 -1.65 -12.79
C LYS A 166 5.09 -0.79 -12.21
N MET A 167 6.06 -1.41 -11.57
CA MET A 167 7.17 -0.70 -10.91
C MET A 167 7.90 0.25 -11.85
N ALA A 168 8.12 -0.15 -13.12
CA ALA A 168 8.75 0.72 -14.11
C ALA A 168 7.97 2.02 -14.35
N ASP A 169 6.63 1.93 -14.45
CA ASP A 169 5.76 3.09 -14.70
C ASP A 169 5.67 3.99 -13.46
N ILE A 170 5.66 3.37 -12.26
CA ILE A 170 5.70 4.10 -10.98
C ILE A 170 7.01 4.89 -10.90
N ILE A 171 8.14 4.25 -11.17
CA ILE A 171 9.46 4.90 -11.13
C ILE A 171 9.54 6.03 -12.16
N ALA A 172 9.08 5.80 -13.39
CA ALA A 172 9.04 6.82 -14.43
C ALA A 172 8.18 8.04 -14.02
N GLY A 173 7.10 7.80 -13.25
CA GLY A 173 6.16 8.84 -12.81
C GLY A 173 6.75 9.85 -11.82
N TYR A 174 7.69 9.45 -10.95
CA TYR A 174 8.28 10.36 -9.96
C TYR A 174 9.74 10.74 -10.23
N ARG A 175 10.40 10.00 -11.12
CA ARG A 175 11.81 10.21 -11.41
C ARG A 175 11.98 11.52 -12.19
N ARG A 176 12.66 12.48 -11.61
CA ARG A 176 13.17 13.63 -12.35
C ARG A 176 14.55 13.28 -12.88
N SER A 177 14.78 13.52 -14.17
CA SER A 177 16.13 13.52 -14.70
C SER A 177 16.96 14.53 -13.90
N PRO A 178 18.18 14.20 -13.46
CA PRO A 178 19.07 15.20 -12.91
C PRO A 178 19.17 16.30 -13.96
N GLY A 179 18.65 17.49 -13.65
CA GLY A 179 19.01 18.67 -14.42
C GLY A 179 20.54 18.69 -14.43
N THR A 180 21.15 18.76 -15.61
CA THR A 180 22.59 18.82 -15.78
C THR A 180 23.08 20.17 -15.22
N ARG A 181 23.07 20.32 -13.90
CA ARG A 181 23.92 21.28 -13.21
C ARG A 181 25.20 20.52 -12.88
N GLN A 182 26.07 20.45 -13.84
CA GLN A 182 27.47 20.20 -13.59
C GLN A 182 27.92 21.33 -12.66
N LEU A 183 28.15 21.00 -11.39
CA LEU A 183 28.89 21.89 -10.52
C LEU A 183 30.29 21.96 -11.11
N GLU A 184 30.63 23.10 -11.69
CA GLU A 184 32.03 23.40 -12.01
C GLU A 184 32.76 23.46 -10.67
N LEU A 185 33.53 22.43 -10.41
CA LEU A 185 34.51 22.43 -9.32
C LEU A 185 35.70 23.25 -9.82
N PHE A 186 35.89 24.42 -9.22
CA PHE A 186 37.11 25.21 -9.35
C PHE A 186 38.26 24.55 -8.61
#